data_c1d53f4f15da8a9e579ecd37075a4dc3
#
_entry.id   c1d53f4f15da8a9e579ecd37075a4dc3
#
_cell.length_a   1.000
_cell.length_b   1.000
_cell.length_c   1.000
_cell.angle_alpha   90.00
_cell.angle_beta   90.00
_cell.angle_gamma   90.00
#
_symmetry.space_group_name_H-M   'P 1'
#
loop_
_entity.id
_entity.type
_entity.pdbx_description
1 polymer ?
#
loop_
_entity_poly.entity_id
_entity_poly.type
_entity_poly.pdbx_seq_one_letter_code
_entity_poly.pdbx_strand_id
1 'polypeptide(L)'
;MQHTWVTTMALKINDTIRATRVGGRRPLSAIRAIVFHYTANTGQHATALGNARYFANGSEGRAASAHFVVDEGNTVYQCVPLDVVAWAVGDGRSGKFGKVYGNYNTVSIEMVSHTDASGKYYIPEATMKNAARLYQMLLKQLPNVQAAIRHYDISMKLCLPTDTTELLTRDGWKNITSVSVGEDVMTFNTDDGTATFSPVMDVVEPYDAEVVDCRGFEATTNHRLWAKPNCANSHDFRETTYGHILDGKKQYVIPTSARYTAPGLPLTDDQIQLLVWVQGDGHYMKKKNGEISGLEFHLKKKRKIDRVKEVLDANLMSYTECFKADGSVSIRIYDKSVVDWCEQWLRNKEFTYQFIDMDQGQFSIFAEEILDVDGCRAANCYTSTSANNLDIVQAIAATHGVRSHIGPLGGGKDTAVHFSVSNRVIGKLMCDTTTRDTEVSCVSVESGYILIRQKKDTFIVGNCPLPLIDEKKWEDFKKLLEEVDEVVTKAKMIVDGKEIEVERILKDGTNYIKIRDIAKALDLDVSNKGNVPILNHKH
;
A
#
# COMPACT_ATOMS: atom_id res chain seq x y z
N MET A 1 -26.92 -12.59 -30.21
CA MET A 1 -26.97 -12.13 -28.80
C MET A 1 -28.31 -11.43 -28.61
N GLN A 2 -29.18 -11.97 -27.77
CA GLN A 2 -30.42 -11.30 -27.40
C GLN A 2 -30.06 -10.15 -26.48
N HIS A 3 -30.15 -8.91 -26.94
CA HIS A 3 -30.14 -7.73 -26.05
C HIS A 3 -31.45 -7.74 -25.25
N THR A 4 -31.42 -8.32 -24.07
CA THR A 4 -32.44 -8.12 -23.05
C THR A 4 -32.35 -6.66 -22.60
N TRP A 5 -33.27 -5.82 -23.00
CA TRP A 5 -33.42 -4.47 -22.49
C TRP A 5 -33.75 -4.57 -20.99
N VAL A 6 -32.79 -4.29 -20.14
CA VAL A 6 -33.06 -4.08 -18.73
C VAL A 6 -33.73 -2.71 -18.61
N THR A 7 -35.00 -2.69 -18.28
CA THR A 7 -35.76 -1.46 -18.02
C THR A 7 -35.20 -0.81 -16.75
N THR A 8 -34.23 0.07 -16.90
CA THR A 8 -33.66 0.78 -15.77
C THR A 8 -34.62 1.89 -15.36
N MET A 9 -35.28 1.73 -14.21
CA MET A 9 -36.20 2.77 -13.69
C MET A 9 -35.44 4.07 -13.43
N ALA A 10 -36.05 5.23 -13.72
CA ALA A 10 -35.46 6.54 -13.47
C ALA A 10 -35.15 6.71 -11.97
N LEU A 11 -33.98 7.28 -11.65
CA LEU A 11 -33.63 7.62 -10.27
C LEU A 11 -34.61 8.67 -9.73
N LYS A 12 -35.09 8.43 -8.49
CA LYS A 12 -35.93 9.35 -7.76
C LYS A 12 -35.08 10.05 -6.70
N ILE A 13 -35.03 11.37 -6.73
CA ILE A 13 -34.36 12.15 -5.69
C ILE A 13 -35.36 12.37 -4.54
N ASN A 14 -35.01 11.91 -3.36
CA ASN A 14 -35.72 12.20 -2.11
C ASN A 14 -34.90 13.20 -1.30
N ASP A 15 -35.42 14.38 -1.12
CA ASP A 15 -34.78 15.48 -0.39
C ASP A 15 -35.47 15.85 0.92
N THR A 16 -36.32 14.97 1.44
CA THR A 16 -37.08 15.20 2.69
C THR A 16 -36.28 14.90 3.96
N ILE A 17 -35.17 14.14 3.84
CA ILE A 17 -34.27 13.78 4.95
C ILE A 17 -33.00 14.60 4.86
N ARG A 18 -32.87 15.62 5.74
CA ARG A 18 -31.75 16.57 5.69
C ARG A 18 -30.74 16.33 6.80
N ALA A 19 -29.46 16.42 6.44
CA ALA A 19 -28.37 16.40 7.40
C ALA A 19 -28.43 17.62 8.33
N THR A 20 -28.15 17.42 9.61
CA THR A 20 -28.15 18.49 10.62
C THR A 20 -26.77 19.11 10.83
N ARG A 21 -25.71 18.41 10.43
CA ARG A 21 -24.31 18.87 10.50
C ARG A 21 -23.83 19.28 9.12
N VAL A 22 -23.87 20.59 8.83
CA VAL A 22 -23.51 21.15 7.52
C VAL A 22 -22.71 22.43 7.68
N GLY A 23 -22.00 22.85 6.62
CA GLY A 23 -21.30 24.11 6.57
C GLY A 23 -22.17 25.28 6.06
N GLY A 24 -21.54 26.36 5.68
CA GLY A 24 -22.17 27.55 5.14
C GLY A 24 -22.72 27.39 3.73
N ARG A 25 -23.41 28.42 3.22
CA ARG A 25 -23.85 28.46 1.83
C ARG A 25 -22.71 28.79 0.87
N ARG A 26 -22.86 28.35 -0.38
CA ARG A 26 -21.95 28.62 -1.50
C ARG A 26 -22.72 28.80 -2.80
N PRO A 27 -22.20 29.55 -3.78
CA PRO A 27 -22.78 29.59 -5.11
C PRO A 27 -22.49 28.24 -5.84
N LEU A 28 -23.44 27.79 -6.69
CA LEU A 28 -23.25 26.57 -7.48
C LEU A 28 -22.02 26.66 -8.41
N SER A 29 -21.66 27.87 -8.86
CA SER A 29 -20.47 28.13 -9.66
C SER A 29 -19.14 27.84 -8.94
N ALA A 30 -19.13 27.71 -7.62
CA ALA A 30 -17.95 27.33 -6.87
C ALA A 30 -17.64 25.82 -6.95
N ILE A 31 -18.62 25.01 -7.33
CA ILE A 31 -18.48 23.55 -7.39
C ILE A 31 -17.63 23.18 -8.61
N ARG A 32 -16.52 22.45 -8.36
CA ARG A 32 -15.52 22.08 -9.35
C ARG A 32 -15.37 20.58 -9.53
N ALA A 33 -15.77 19.77 -8.54
CA ALA A 33 -15.65 18.32 -8.63
C ALA A 33 -16.80 17.61 -7.91
N ILE A 34 -17.05 16.37 -8.34
CA ILE A 34 -17.91 15.41 -7.63
C ILE A 34 -17.02 14.34 -7.02
N VAL A 35 -17.16 14.11 -5.71
CA VAL A 35 -16.35 13.19 -4.93
C VAL A 35 -17.17 11.96 -4.58
N PHE A 36 -16.62 10.80 -4.89
CA PHE A 36 -17.21 9.51 -4.60
C PHE A 36 -16.62 8.93 -3.30
N HIS A 37 -17.51 8.53 -2.42
CA HIS A 37 -17.23 7.90 -1.13
C HIS A 37 -17.89 6.53 -1.06
N TYR A 38 -17.51 5.75 -0.06
CA TYR A 38 -18.27 4.57 0.33
C TYR A 38 -18.57 4.63 1.82
N THR A 39 -19.74 4.11 2.22
CA THR A 39 -20.26 4.33 3.57
C THR A 39 -19.52 3.56 4.66
N ALA A 40 -18.77 2.50 4.32
CA ALA A 40 -18.13 1.58 5.26
C ALA A 40 -19.08 1.04 6.35
N ASN A 41 -20.38 1.13 6.14
CA ASN A 41 -21.43 0.67 7.04
C ASN A 41 -22.00 -0.65 6.54
N THR A 42 -21.84 -1.71 7.32
CA THR A 42 -22.21 -3.08 6.98
C THR A 42 -23.31 -3.66 7.86
N GLY A 43 -23.93 -2.84 8.72
CA GLY A 43 -25.05 -3.26 9.53
C GLY A 43 -26.27 -3.69 8.71
N GLN A 44 -27.24 -4.36 9.34
CA GLN A 44 -28.50 -4.80 8.71
C GLN A 44 -29.28 -3.67 8.02
N HIS A 45 -28.93 -2.42 8.28
CA HIS A 45 -29.53 -1.20 7.72
C HIS A 45 -28.59 -0.44 6.79
N ALA A 46 -27.64 -1.13 6.17
CA ALA A 46 -26.75 -0.56 5.16
C ALA A 46 -27.53 -0.24 3.89
N THR A 47 -28.34 0.81 3.93
CA THR A 47 -29.15 1.33 2.83
C THR A 47 -28.93 2.83 2.69
N ALA A 48 -29.27 3.40 1.54
CA ALA A 48 -29.23 4.85 1.35
C ALA A 48 -30.14 5.59 2.35
N LEU A 49 -31.31 5.02 2.67
CA LEU A 49 -32.21 5.55 3.70
C LEU A 49 -31.56 5.53 5.10
N GLY A 50 -30.91 4.42 5.48
CA GLY A 50 -30.26 4.29 6.79
C GLY A 50 -29.17 5.34 6.98
N ASN A 51 -28.32 5.53 5.97
CA ASN A 51 -27.25 6.53 5.99
C ASN A 51 -27.80 7.97 5.94
N ALA A 52 -28.87 8.24 5.18
CA ALA A 52 -29.52 9.54 5.20
C ALA A 52 -30.06 9.89 6.61
N ARG A 53 -30.67 8.93 7.31
CA ARG A 53 -31.11 9.08 8.70
C ARG A 53 -29.94 9.29 9.66
N TYR A 54 -28.81 8.62 9.46
CA TYR A 54 -27.59 8.85 10.24
C TYR A 54 -27.15 10.32 10.16
N PHE A 55 -27.09 10.91 8.95
CA PHE A 55 -26.76 12.33 8.77
C PHE A 55 -27.84 13.25 9.38
N ALA A 56 -29.11 12.91 9.28
CA ALA A 56 -30.20 13.69 9.87
C ALA A 56 -30.15 13.67 11.40
N ASN A 57 -29.71 12.56 12.00
CA ASN A 57 -29.59 12.40 13.45
C ASN A 57 -28.26 12.96 14.01
N GLY A 58 -27.52 13.74 13.23
CA GLY A 58 -26.31 14.45 13.68
C GLY A 58 -25.03 13.62 13.65
N SER A 59 -24.98 12.54 12.88
CA SER A 59 -23.76 11.76 12.59
C SER A 59 -23.05 11.28 13.87
N GLU A 60 -23.80 10.92 14.91
CA GLU A 60 -23.27 10.53 16.24
C GLU A 60 -22.31 11.58 16.82
N GLY A 61 -22.61 12.86 16.60
CA GLY A 61 -21.81 13.98 17.07
C GLY A 61 -20.61 14.35 16.18
N ARG A 62 -20.32 13.58 15.14
CA ARG A 62 -19.24 13.88 14.20
C ARG A 62 -19.61 15.06 13.29
N ALA A 63 -18.61 15.84 12.89
CA ALA A 63 -18.72 16.85 11.84
C ALA A 63 -18.70 16.16 10.46
N ALA A 64 -19.75 15.42 10.13
CA ALA A 64 -19.84 14.62 8.91
C ALA A 64 -21.21 14.72 8.25
N SER A 65 -21.22 14.93 6.93
CA SER A 65 -22.42 14.90 6.08
C SER A 65 -22.03 14.74 4.61
N ALA A 66 -22.94 14.21 3.81
CA ALA A 66 -22.78 14.10 2.36
C ALA A 66 -23.96 14.74 1.62
N HIS A 67 -23.75 15.15 0.35
CA HIS A 67 -24.84 15.72 -0.45
C HIS A 67 -25.83 14.63 -0.83
N PHE A 68 -25.33 13.48 -1.28
CA PHE A 68 -26.16 12.38 -1.75
C PHE A 68 -25.71 11.05 -1.16
N VAL A 69 -26.70 10.16 -0.98
CA VAL A 69 -26.48 8.74 -0.67
C VAL A 69 -27.21 7.88 -1.68
N VAL A 70 -26.51 6.89 -2.24
CA VAL A 70 -27.04 5.95 -3.25
C VAL A 70 -26.81 4.51 -2.80
N ASP A 71 -27.73 3.61 -3.15
CA ASP A 71 -27.63 2.15 -3.01
C ASP A 71 -28.12 1.46 -4.29
N GLU A 72 -28.40 0.16 -4.22
CA GLU A 72 -28.92 -0.63 -5.37
C GLU A 72 -30.34 -0.22 -5.77
N GLY A 73 -31.06 0.46 -4.89
CA GLY A 73 -32.40 0.96 -5.16
C GLY A 73 -32.42 2.17 -6.08
N ASN A 74 -33.58 2.50 -6.61
CA ASN A 74 -33.75 3.64 -7.49
C ASN A 74 -34.07 4.97 -6.77
N THR A 75 -34.02 5.00 -5.43
CA THR A 75 -34.22 6.21 -4.63
C THR A 75 -32.88 6.71 -4.10
N VAL A 76 -32.48 7.89 -4.53
CA VAL A 76 -31.30 8.62 -4.06
C VAL A 76 -31.75 9.61 -2.99
N TYR A 77 -31.03 9.66 -1.86
CA TYR A 77 -31.32 10.62 -0.80
C TYR A 77 -30.39 11.82 -0.91
N GLN A 78 -30.97 13.01 -1.14
CA GLN A 78 -30.24 14.27 -1.08
C GLN A 78 -30.29 14.81 0.35
N CYS A 79 -29.23 14.59 1.11
CA CYS A 79 -29.14 15.00 2.51
C CYS A 79 -28.72 16.46 2.69
N VAL A 80 -27.92 17.03 1.75
CA VAL A 80 -27.46 18.42 1.77
C VAL A 80 -27.78 19.06 0.42
N PRO A 81 -28.40 20.27 0.40
CA PRO A 81 -28.60 21.03 -0.83
C PRO A 81 -27.28 21.38 -1.52
N LEU A 82 -27.27 21.52 -2.84
CA LEU A 82 -26.03 21.80 -3.58
C LEU A 82 -25.39 23.16 -3.24
N ASP A 83 -26.20 24.13 -2.86
CA ASP A 83 -25.77 25.46 -2.41
C ASP A 83 -25.33 25.52 -0.93
N VAL A 84 -25.26 24.39 -0.27
CA VAL A 84 -24.78 24.24 1.11
C VAL A 84 -23.57 23.32 1.12
N VAL A 85 -22.59 23.63 1.94
CA VAL A 85 -21.36 22.84 2.09
C VAL A 85 -21.62 21.60 2.92
N ALA A 86 -21.36 20.41 2.40
CA ALA A 86 -21.31 19.18 3.18
C ALA A 86 -19.92 19.00 3.82
N TRP A 87 -19.85 18.37 4.97
CA TRP A 87 -18.59 18.04 5.65
C TRP A 87 -18.18 16.62 5.32
N ALA A 88 -17.60 16.44 4.11
CA ALA A 88 -17.30 15.13 3.56
C ALA A 88 -15.80 14.88 3.26
N VAL A 89 -15.01 15.95 3.00
CA VAL A 89 -13.60 15.83 2.56
C VAL A 89 -12.68 16.79 3.32
N GLY A 90 -13.01 17.14 4.54
CA GLY A 90 -12.27 18.09 5.37
C GLY A 90 -11.18 17.50 6.26
N ASP A 91 -10.95 16.20 6.20
CA ASP A 91 -10.16 15.38 7.12
C ASP A 91 -8.65 15.35 6.79
N GLY A 92 -8.03 16.53 6.71
CA GLY A 92 -6.58 16.66 6.53
C GLY A 92 -6.14 17.00 5.12
N ARG A 93 -6.93 16.73 4.08
CA ARG A 93 -6.67 17.11 2.68
C ARG A 93 -5.26 16.76 2.21
N SER A 94 -4.77 15.57 2.58
CA SER A 94 -3.41 15.09 2.38
C SER A 94 -3.20 14.30 1.09
N GLY A 95 -4.23 14.12 0.25
CA GLY A 95 -4.12 13.39 -1.00
C GLY A 95 -3.69 14.25 -2.19
N LYS A 96 -3.43 13.62 -3.32
CA LYS A 96 -3.05 14.20 -4.62
C LYS A 96 -3.83 15.47 -4.98
N PHE A 97 -5.11 15.50 -4.67
CA PHE A 97 -6.00 16.62 -4.95
C PHE A 97 -6.38 17.45 -3.70
N GLY A 98 -5.80 17.18 -2.54
CA GLY A 98 -6.18 17.81 -1.28
C GLY A 98 -5.92 19.31 -1.24
N LYS A 99 -4.91 19.83 -1.95
CA LYS A 99 -4.65 21.29 -2.08
C LYS A 99 -5.66 21.97 -3.02
N VAL A 100 -6.29 21.23 -3.94
CA VAL A 100 -7.19 21.76 -4.98
C VAL A 100 -8.66 21.65 -4.57
N TYR A 101 -9.06 20.51 -4.01
CA TYR A 101 -10.46 20.20 -3.69
C TYR A 101 -10.67 20.08 -2.19
N GLY A 102 -11.82 20.51 -1.72
CA GLY A 102 -12.26 20.44 -0.33
C GLY A 102 -13.77 20.62 -0.25
N ASN A 103 -14.32 20.65 0.96
CA ASN A 103 -15.77 20.74 1.19
C ASN A 103 -16.45 21.89 0.42
N TYR A 104 -15.78 23.03 0.29
CA TYR A 104 -16.37 24.22 -0.34
C TYR A 104 -16.61 24.08 -1.84
N ASN A 105 -15.74 23.36 -2.55
CA ASN A 105 -15.79 23.28 -4.01
C ASN A 105 -16.11 21.87 -4.56
N THR A 106 -16.65 20.99 -3.72
CA THR A 106 -17.03 19.64 -4.12
C THR A 106 -18.48 19.29 -3.75
N VAL A 107 -19.06 18.36 -4.51
CA VAL A 107 -20.27 17.63 -4.16
C VAL A 107 -19.90 16.19 -3.84
N SER A 108 -20.38 15.67 -2.71
CA SER A 108 -20.10 14.31 -2.27
C SER A 108 -21.25 13.34 -2.56
N ILE A 109 -20.93 12.16 -3.05
CA ILE A 109 -21.84 11.02 -3.25
C ILE A 109 -21.32 9.85 -2.42
N GLU A 110 -22.10 9.44 -1.43
CA GLU A 110 -21.87 8.24 -0.64
C GLU A 110 -22.49 7.03 -1.32
N MET A 111 -21.68 6.06 -1.68
CA MET A 111 -22.09 4.76 -2.23
C MET A 111 -22.20 3.76 -1.09
N VAL A 112 -23.37 3.17 -0.90
CA VAL A 112 -23.56 2.14 0.12
C VAL A 112 -22.70 0.93 -0.21
N SER A 113 -21.87 0.52 0.76
CA SER A 113 -21.01 -0.66 0.68
C SER A 113 -21.55 -1.79 1.54
N HIS A 114 -21.18 -3.00 1.20
CA HIS A 114 -21.45 -4.23 1.96
C HIS A 114 -20.15 -4.93 2.31
N THR A 115 -20.22 -6.00 3.11
CA THR A 115 -19.11 -6.93 3.33
C THR A 115 -19.42 -8.29 2.70
N ASP A 116 -18.40 -8.93 2.15
CA ASP A 116 -18.47 -10.33 1.73
C ASP A 116 -18.33 -11.30 2.91
N ALA A 117 -18.32 -12.59 2.64
CA ALA A 117 -18.20 -13.63 3.67
C ALA A 117 -16.86 -13.59 4.44
N SER A 118 -15.83 -12.94 3.89
CA SER A 118 -14.54 -12.74 4.56
C SER A 118 -14.48 -11.45 5.38
N GLY A 119 -15.56 -10.65 5.39
CA GLY A 119 -15.60 -9.35 6.05
C GLY A 119 -15.02 -8.20 5.21
N LYS A 120 -14.63 -8.46 3.97
CA LYS A 120 -14.07 -7.44 3.07
C LYS A 120 -15.19 -6.59 2.47
N TYR A 121 -15.00 -5.26 2.49
CA TYR A 121 -15.94 -4.32 1.90
C TYR A 121 -15.97 -4.42 0.38
N TYR A 122 -17.16 -4.27 -0.19
CA TYR A 122 -17.36 -4.06 -1.62
C TYR A 122 -18.54 -3.14 -1.88
N ILE A 123 -18.56 -2.52 -3.06
CA ILE A 123 -19.69 -1.71 -3.54
C ILE A 123 -20.42 -2.52 -4.60
N PRO A 124 -21.73 -2.78 -4.43
CA PRO A 124 -22.52 -3.47 -5.44
C PRO A 124 -22.48 -2.75 -6.79
N GLU A 125 -22.44 -3.50 -7.90
CA GLU A 125 -22.41 -2.94 -9.24
C GLU A 125 -23.65 -2.04 -9.51
N ALA A 126 -24.82 -2.42 -9.01
CA ALA A 126 -26.04 -1.61 -9.12
C ALA A 126 -25.90 -0.25 -8.42
N THR A 127 -25.23 -0.19 -7.26
CA THR A 127 -24.92 1.05 -6.54
C THR A 127 -23.99 1.93 -7.37
N MET A 128 -22.93 1.36 -7.96
CA MET A 128 -22.01 2.09 -8.85
C MET A 128 -22.75 2.65 -10.08
N LYS A 129 -23.62 1.86 -10.72
CA LYS A 129 -24.46 2.32 -11.83
C LYS A 129 -25.37 3.48 -11.42
N ASN A 130 -26.00 3.40 -10.26
CA ASN A 130 -26.86 4.48 -9.75
C ASN A 130 -26.05 5.75 -9.43
N ALA A 131 -24.83 5.61 -8.89
CA ALA A 131 -23.93 6.73 -8.65
C ALA A 131 -23.48 7.39 -9.97
N ALA A 132 -23.20 6.60 -11.01
CA ALA A 132 -22.87 7.11 -12.33
C ALA A 132 -24.04 7.88 -12.98
N ARG A 133 -25.25 7.36 -12.86
CA ARG A 133 -26.46 8.03 -13.35
C ARG A 133 -26.73 9.36 -12.61
N LEU A 134 -26.55 9.36 -11.28
CA LEU A 134 -26.65 10.59 -10.49
C LEU A 134 -25.59 11.60 -10.93
N TYR A 135 -24.35 11.16 -11.16
CA TYR A 135 -23.27 12.01 -11.66
C TYR A 135 -23.67 12.70 -12.98
N GLN A 136 -24.20 11.96 -13.95
CA GLN A 136 -24.67 12.52 -15.21
C GLN A 136 -25.83 13.53 -15.03
N MET A 137 -26.73 13.28 -14.08
CA MET A 137 -27.79 14.24 -13.74
C MET A 137 -27.21 15.52 -13.14
N LEU A 138 -26.19 15.41 -12.28
CA LEU A 138 -25.54 16.55 -11.63
C LEU A 138 -24.72 17.38 -12.62
N LEU A 139 -24.05 16.79 -13.60
CA LEU A 139 -23.31 17.53 -14.64
C LEU A 139 -24.21 18.51 -15.41
N LYS A 140 -25.48 18.17 -15.62
CA LYS A 140 -26.47 19.06 -16.28
C LYS A 140 -26.80 20.29 -15.43
N GLN A 141 -26.65 20.21 -14.10
CA GLN A 141 -26.94 21.30 -13.17
C GLN A 141 -25.67 22.06 -12.75
N LEU A 142 -24.50 21.46 -12.90
CA LEU A 142 -23.22 21.95 -12.39
C LEU A 142 -22.19 22.07 -13.52
N PRO A 143 -22.31 23.08 -14.40
CA PRO A 143 -21.50 23.18 -15.62
C PRO A 143 -20.01 23.43 -15.36
N ASN A 144 -19.64 23.81 -14.12
CA ASN A 144 -18.25 24.07 -13.73
C ASN A 144 -17.54 22.84 -13.13
N VAL A 145 -18.20 21.69 -13.05
CA VAL A 145 -17.57 20.43 -12.63
C VAL A 145 -16.58 19.98 -13.69
N GLN A 146 -15.34 19.78 -13.28
CA GLN A 146 -14.19 19.44 -14.13
C GLN A 146 -13.65 18.03 -13.84
N ALA A 147 -14.03 17.43 -12.70
CA ALA A 147 -13.47 16.16 -12.27
C ALA A 147 -14.47 15.30 -11.49
N ALA A 148 -14.37 13.99 -11.72
CA ALA A 148 -14.85 12.93 -10.84
C ALA A 148 -13.65 12.40 -10.05
N ILE A 149 -13.76 12.33 -8.71
CA ILE A 149 -12.60 12.07 -7.84
C ILE A 149 -13.03 11.12 -6.72
N ARG A 150 -12.17 10.19 -6.32
CA ARG A 150 -12.37 9.41 -5.09
C ARG A 150 -12.03 10.28 -3.87
N HIS A 151 -12.74 10.12 -2.76
CA HIS A 151 -12.32 10.72 -1.48
C HIS A 151 -10.87 10.35 -1.13
N TYR A 152 -10.48 9.11 -1.42
CA TYR A 152 -9.12 8.62 -1.30
C TYR A 152 -8.04 9.51 -1.95
N ASP A 153 -8.35 10.20 -3.05
CA ASP A 153 -7.41 11.09 -3.75
C ASP A 153 -7.37 12.52 -3.17
N ILE A 154 -8.27 12.85 -2.23
CA ILE A 154 -8.30 14.17 -1.57
C ILE A 154 -7.69 14.13 -0.17
N SER A 155 -7.97 13.07 0.59
CA SER A 155 -7.60 12.99 2.01
C SER A 155 -7.27 11.56 2.45
N MET A 156 -6.90 11.40 3.71
CA MET A 156 -6.58 10.12 4.34
C MET A 156 -5.32 9.42 3.78
N LYS A 157 -4.41 10.14 3.14
CA LYS A 157 -3.12 9.58 2.73
C LYS A 157 -2.17 9.55 3.92
N LEU A 158 -1.55 8.39 4.11
CA LEU A 158 -0.63 8.07 5.19
C LEU A 158 0.74 7.86 4.56
N CYS A 159 1.51 8.93 4.34
CA CYS A 159 2.64 8.89 3.44
C CYS A 159 3.98 9.13 4.11
N LEU A 160 5.01 8.67 3.43
CA LEU A 160 6.42 8.71 3.79
C LEU A 160 7.19 9.52 2.76
N PRO A 161 8.24 10.25 3.13
CA PRO A 161 9.04 11.03 2.19
C PRO A 161 9.72 10.12 1.16
N THR A 162 9.67 10.52 -0.12
CA THR A 162 10.19 9.71 -1.23
C THR A 162 11.71 9.71 -1.29
N ASP A 163 12.35 10.77 -0.84
CA ASP A 163 13.81 10.96 -0.89
C ASP A 163 14.57 10.16 0.17
N THR A 164 13.90 9.71 1.23
CA THR A 164 14.55 9.01 2.35
C THR A 164 14.02 7.61 2.61
N THR A 165 12.91 7.20 1.98
CA THR A 165 12.24 5.93 2.29
C THR A 165 12.55 4.84 1.28
N GLU A 166 12.97 3.69 1.78
CA GLU A 166 13.20 2.47 1.02
C GLU A 166 12.35 1.32 1.61
N LEU A 167 11.87 0.44 0.73
CA LEU A 167 11.16 -0.79 1.07
C LEU A 167 12.07 -1.99 0.84
N LEU A 168 11.96 -3.01 1.68
CA LEU A 168 12.68 -4.25 1.47
C LEU A 168 11.90 -5.14 0.49
N THR A 169 12.45 -5.32 -0.71
CA THR A 169 11.96 -6.26 -1.72
C THR A 169 12.81 -7.55 -1.68
N ARG A 170 12.44 -8.56 -2.47
CA ARG A 170 13.27 -9.77 -2.59
C ARG A 170 14.65 -9.51 -3.21
N ASP A 171 14.78 -8.44 -3.99
CA ASP A 171 16.03 -8.02 -4.63
C ASP A 171 16.81 -6.99 -3.79
N GLY A 172 16.30 -6.64 -2.61
CA GLY A 172 16.93 -5.72 -1.67
C GLY A 172 16.16 -4.44 -1.40
N TRP A 173 16.85 -3.49 -0.78
CA TRP A 173 16.30 -2.17 -0.47
C TRP A 173 16.06 -1.37 -1.76
N LYS A 174 14.84 -0.92 -1.95
CA LYS A 174 14.39 -0.20 -3.13
C LYS A 174 13.64 1.06 -2.73
N ASN A 175 13.95 2.18 -3.37
CA ASN A 175 13.23 3.43 -3.11
C ASN A 175 11.72 3.23 -3.28
N ILE A 176 10.93 3.84 -2.40
CA ILE A 176 9.47 3.67 -2.36
C ILE A 176 8.78 4.03 -3.68
N THR A 177 9.33 4.99 -4.45
CA THR A 177 8.77 5.38 -5.76
C THR A 177 9.13 4.43 -6.90
N SER A 178 10.07 3.52 -6.66
CA SER A 178 10.53 2.55 -7.64
C SER A 178 9.86 1.18 -7.50
N VAL A 179 9.00 1.03 -6.50
CA VAL A 179 8.24 -0.21 -6.26
C VAL A 179 6.93 -0.16 -7.04
N SER A 180 6.56 -1.29 -7.64
CA SER A 180 5.38 -1.40 -8.51
C SER A 180 4.30 -2.30 -7.91
N VAL A 181 3.05 -2.12 -8.36
CA VAL A 181 1.95 -3.04 -8.01
C VAL A 181 2.29 -4.47 -8.46
N GLY A 182 2.08 -5.42 -7.56
CA GLY A 182 2.41 -6.84 -7.76
C GLY A 182 3.84 -7.21 -7.36
N GLU A 183 4.71 -6.25 -7.05
CA GLU A 183 6.05 -6.52 -6.53
C GLU A 183 6.01 -6.91 -5.04
N ASP A 184 6.74 -7.94 -4.65
CA ASP A 184 6.80 -8.41 -3.27
C ASP A 184 7.64 -7.49 -2.40
N VAL A 185 7.06 -7.01 -1.30
CA VAL A 185 7.75 -6.24 -0.24
C VAL A 185 7.61 -6.95 1.10
N MET A 186 8.55 -6.70 2.02
CA MET A 186 8.47 -7.23 3.38
C MET A 186 7.36 -6.53 4.15
N THR A 187 6.37 -7.32 4.55
CA THR A 187 5.19 -6.89 5.31
C THR A 187 5.23 -7.42 6.73
N PHE A 188 4.41 -6.86 7.60
CA PHE A 188 4.33 -7.23 9.00
C PHE A 188 2.89 -7.55 9.40
N ASN A 189 2.70 -8.66 10.10
CA ASN A 189 1.43 -9.06 10.68
C ASN A 189 1.38 -8.62 12.15
N THR A 190 0.39 -7.80 12.50
CA THR A 190 0.21 -7.29 13.88
C THR A 190 -0.36 -8.33 14.84
N ASP A 191 -0.99 -9.40 14.36
CA ASP A 191 -1.66 -10.40 15.20
C ASP A 191 -0.65 -11.34 15.87
N ASP A 192 0.41 -11.71 15.15
CA ASP A 192 1.42 -12.66 15.61
C ASP A 192 2.85 -12.09 15.66
N GLY A 193 3.07 -10.87 15.15
CA GLY A 193 4.37 -10.21 15.12
C GLY A 193 5.35 -10.79 14.09
N THR A 194 4.85 -11.57 13.13
CA THR A 194 5.67 -12.15 12.07
C THR A 194 5.76 -11.22 10.85
N ALA A 195 6.72 -11.50 9.99
CA ALA A 195 6.86 -10.84 8.70
C ALA A 195 6.79 -11.84 7.55
N THR A 196 6.40 -11.37 6.39
CA THR A 196 6.40 -12.16 5.14
C THR A 196 6.54 -11.23 3.94
N PHE A 197 7.02 -11.77 2.83
CA PHE A 197 6.93 -11.07 1.55
C PHE A 197 5.52 -11.17 0.99
N SER A 198 4.92 -10.03 0.66
CA SER A 198 3.58 -9.96 0.10
C SER A 198 3.52 -8.91 -1.01
N PRO A 199 2.67 -9.11 -2.03
CA PRO A 199 2.59 -8.20 -3.15
C PRO A 199 2.03 -6.84 -2.75
N VAL A 200 2.59 -5.79 -3.34
CA VAL A 200 2.02 -4.45 -3.30
C VAL A 200 0.71 -4.45 -4.09
N MET A 201 -0.36 -3.98 -3.47
CA MET A 201 -1.71 -3.95 -4.01
C MET A 201 -2.05 -2.62 -4.69
N ASP A 202 -1.46 -1.54 -4.21
CA ASP A 202 -1.64 -0.19 -4.74
C ASP A 202 -0.43 0.69 -4.40
N VAL A 203 -0.16 1.69 -5.22
CA VAL A 203 0.89 2.69 -5.01
C VAL A 203 0.26 4.07 -5.03
N VAL A 204 0.53 4.86 -3.99
CA VAL A 204 0.09 6.26 -3.94
C VAL A 204 1.00 7.09 -4.85
N GLU A 205 0.41 7.72 -5.87
CA GLU A 205 1.13 8.68 -6.71
C GLU A 205 1.79 9.76 -5.83
N PRO A 206 3.07 10.08 -6.08
CA PRO A 206 3.79 11.08 -5.31
C PRO A 206 3.09 12.45 -5.32
N TYR A 207 3.09 13.12 -4.16
CA TYR A 207 2.55 14.48 -4.00
C TYR A 207 3.26 15.22 -2.87
N ASP A 208 3.25 16.58 -2.89
CA ASP A 208 3.88 17.39 -1.86
C ASP A 208 3.07 17.43 -0.56
N ALA A 209 3.73 17.16 0.56
CA ALA A 209 3.15 17.28 1.89
C ALA A 209 4.19 17.68 2.93
N GLU A 210 3.72 18.23 4.06
CA GLU A 210 4.57 18.43 5.23
C GLU A 210 4.79 17.10 5.94
N VAL A 211 6.06 16.79 6.23
CA VAL A 211 6.48 15.67 7.07
C VAL A 211 7.16 16.19 8.34
N VAL A 212 7.09 15.41 9.38
CA VAL A 212 7.75 15.66 10.66
C VAL A 212 8.85 14.64 10.87
N ASP A 213 10.06 15.11 11.21
CA ASP A 213 11.15 14.25 11.69
C ASP A 213 11.11 14.14 13.22
N CYS A 214 11.22 12.95 13.74
CA CYS A 214 11.51 12.69 15.14
C CYS A 214 12.55 11.56 15.22
N ARG A 215 13.80 11.94 15.52
CA ARG A 215 14.91 10.99 15.69
C ARG A 215 15.19 10.08 14.49
N GLY A 216 15.08 10.65 13.30
CA GLY A 216 15.39 9.93 12.06
C GLY A 216 14.21 9.19 11.45
N PHE A 217 13.05 9.19 12.08
CA PHE A 217 11.80 8.75 11.47
C PHE A 217 11.01 9.95 10.94
N GLU A 218 10.68 9.94 9.66
CA GLU A 218 9.93 10.98 8.97
C GLU A 218 8.63 10.44 8.38
N ALA A 219 7.54 11.13 8.65
CA ALA A 219 6.24 10.82 8.06
C ALA A 219 5.28 12.01 8.15
N THR A 220 4.17 11.95 7.41
CA THR A 220 3.02 12.85 7.64
C THR A 220 2.42 12.57 9.03
N THR A 221 1.85 13.59 9.69
CA THR A 221 1.34 13.46 11.08
C THR A 221 0.19 12.47 11.23
N ASN A 222 -0.57 12.22 10.17
CA ASN A 222 -1.64 11.22 10.15
C ASN A 222 -1.15 9.79 9.89
N HIS A 223 0.17 9.58 9.68
CA HIS A 223 0.74 8.26 9.39
C HIS A 223 0.46 7.26 10.53
N ARG A 224 0.04 6.04 10.16
CA ARG A 224 -0.27 4.98 11.13
C ARG A 224 1.00 4.32 11.63
N LEU A 225 1.05 4.08 12.93
CA LEU A 225 2.15 3.39 13.59
C LEU A 225 1.61 2.26 14.46
N TRP A 226 2.34 1.16 14.50
CA TRP A 226 2.18 0.10 15.48
C TRP A 226 3.08 0.41 16.66
N ALA A 227 2.50 0.91 17.76
CA ALA A 227 3.29 1.47 18.84
C ALA A 227 2.73 1.13 20.21
N LYS A 228 3.60 1.14 21.22
CA LYS A 228 3.20 1.05 22.62
C LYS A 228 3.85 2.16 23.45
N PRO A 229 3.18 2.66 24.51
CA PRO A 229 3.81 3.59 25.44
C PRO A 229 5.10 3.03 26.03
N ASN A 230 6.14 3.86 26.11
CA ASN A 230 7.43 3.50 26.72
C ASN A 230 7.33 3.62 28.26
N CYS A 231 6.64 2.70 28.90
CA CYS A 231 6.51 2.62 30.33
C CYS A 231 6.47 1.15 30.80
N ALA A 232 6.87 0.89 32.03
CA ALA A 232 7.04 -0.45 32.59
C ALA A 232 5.78 -1.34 32.52
N ASN A 233 4.59 -0.73 32.57
CA ASN A 233 3.30 -1.45 32.61
C ASN A 233 2.63 -1.55 31.23
N SER A 234 3.29 -1.15 30.14
CA SER A 234 2.71 -1.21 28.80
C SER A 234 3.35 -2.36 28.02
N HIS A 235 2.59 -3.42 27.81
CA HIS A 235 3.07 -4.61 27.11
C HIS A 235 2.53 -4.70 25.67
N ASP A 236 1.35 -4.09 25.40
CA ASP A 236 0.65 -4.30 24.15
C ASP A 236 0.91 -3.16 23.16
N PHE A 237 1.33 -3.54 21.97
CA PHE A 237 1.34 -2.67 20.81
C PHE A 237 -0.10 -2.46 20.32
N ARG A 238 -0.36 -1.27 19.80
CA ARG A 238 -1.64 -0.90 19.19
C ARG A 238 -1.46 0.10 18.07
N GLU A 239 -2.42 0.16 17.20
CA GLU A 239 -2.46 1.19 16.17
C GLU A 239 -2.63 2.58 16.79
N THR A 240 -1.86 3.52 16.32
CA THR A 240 -1.95 4.95 16.66
C THR A 240 -1.47 5.79 15.48
N THR A 241 -1.66 7.10 15.52
CA THR A 241 -1.11 8.01 14.51
C THR A 241 0.16 8.69 14.99
N TYR A 242 1.01 9.07 14.06
CA TYR A 242 2.26 9.77 14.37
C TYR A 242 1.98 11.10 15.09
N GLY A 243 0.99 11.89 14.63
CA GLY A 243 0.60 13.14 15.29
C GLY A 243 0.14 12.93 16.74
N HIS A 244 -0.61 11.86 17.03
CA HIS A 244 -0.99 11.53 18.40
C HIS A 244 0.23 11.30 19.31
N ILE A 245 1.27 10.65 18.78
CA ILE A 245 2.53 10.45 19.52
C ILE A 245 3.25 11.79 19.74
N LEU A 246 3.31 12.63 18.72
CA LEU A 246 4.00 13.93 18.77
C LEU A 246 3.28 14.95 19.66
N ASP A 247 1.95 14.96 19.67
CA ASP A 247 1.14 15.89 20.49
C ASP A 247 1.08 15.44 21.95
N GLY A 248 1.33 14.16 22.22
CA GLY A 248 1.28 13.58 23.54
C GLY A 248 2.48 13.92 24.41
N LYS A 249 2.33 13.71 25.73
CA LYS A 249 3.42 13.84 26.71
C LYS A 249 4.18 12.54 26.94
N LYS A 250 3.78 11.44 26.31
CA LYS A 250 4.38 10.12 26.48
C LYS A 250 5.30 9.79 25.31
N GLN A 251 6.34 9.05 25.62
CA GLN A 251 7.16 8.40 24.62
C GLN A 251 6.52 7.08 24.19
N TYR A 252 6.79 6.66 22.98
CA TYR A 252 6.31 5.41 22.42
C TYR A 252 7.47 4.60 21.85
N VAL A 253 7.33 3.29 21.92
CA VAL A 253 8.21 2.33 21.26
C VAL A 253 7.54 1.90 19.97
N ILE A 254 8.28 1.95 18.87
CA ILE A 254 7.88 1.39 17.58
C ILE A 254 8.81 0.22 17.23
N PRO A 255 8.30 -0.86 16.62
CA PRO A 255 9.12 -1.98 16.21
C PRO A 255 10.01 -1.58 15.02
N THR A 256 11.21 -2.14 14.97
CA THR A 256 12.23 -1.83 13.97
C THR A 256 12.72 -3.08 13.24
N SER A 257 12.22 -4.23 13.63
CA SER A 257 12.55 -5.53 13.07
C SER A 257 11.38 -6.50 13.32
N ALA A 258 11.28 -7.53 12.49
CA ALA A 258 10.27 -8.57 12.62
C ALA A 258 10.88 -9.94 12.35
N ARG A 259 10.16 -10.99 12.76
CA ARG A 259 10.57 -12.37 12.47
C ARG A 259 9.91 -12.83 11.18
N TYR A 260 10.69 -12.90 10.12
CA TYR A 260 10.28 -13.54 8.90
C TYR A 260 10.24 -15.05 9.08
N THR A 261 9.13 -15.69 8.72
CA THR A 261 9.00 -17.13 8.70
C THR A 261 9.66 -17.65 7.42
N ALA A 262 10.97 -17.69 7.42
CA ALA A 262 11.78 -18.10 6.29
C ALA A 262 11.77 -19.63 6.11
N PRO A 263 11.86 -20.10 4.85
CA PRO A 263 11.86 -21.55 4.56
C PRO A 263 13.13 -22.28 5.00
N GLY A 264 14.19 -21.55 5.33
CA GLY A 264 15.54 -22.05 5.47
C GLY A 264 16.28 -22.17 4.13
N LEU A 265 17.58 -21.95 4.16
CA LEU A 265 18.43 -22.18 2.98
C LEU A 265 18.74 -23.68 2.84
N PRO A 266 18.90 -24.18 1.61
CA PRO A 266 19.35 -25.56 1.38
C PRO A 266 20.87 -25.70 1.67
N LEU A 267 21.28 -25.23 2.85
CA LEU A 267 22.66 -25.22 3.34
C LEU A 267 22.70 -25.83 4.74
N THR A 268 23.77 -26.55 5.03
CA THR A 268 24.10 -26.98 6.39
C THR A 268 24.68 -25.82 7.19
N ASP A 269 24.70 -25.95 8.51
CA ASP A 269 25.32 -24.96 9.41
C ASP A 269 26.80 -24.74 9.08
N ASP A 270 27.55 -25.82 8.80
CA ASP A 270 28.96 -25.75 8.41
C ASP A 270 29.16 -24.99 7.09
N GLN A 271 28.24 -25.16 6.15
CA GLN A 271 28.28 -24.43 4.87
C GLN A 271 28.00 -22.93 5.07
N ILE A 272 27.09 -22.55 5.94
CA ILE A 272 26.85 -21.14 6.28
C ILE A 272 28.09 -20.54 6.94
N GLN A 273 28.70 -21.23 7.89
CA GLN A 273 29.96 -20.81 8.51
C GLN A 273 31.04 -20.57 7.45
N LEU A 274 31.22 -21.53 6.54
CA LEU A 274 32.19 -21.40 5.45
C LEU A 274 31.94 -20.14 4.61
N LEU A 275 30.71 -19.90 4.17
CA LEU A 275 30.37 -18.73 3.36
C LEU A 275 30.67 -17.42 4.09
N VAL A 276 30.38 -17.34 5.38
CA VAL A 276 30.71 -16.16 6.21
C VAL A 276 32.23 -15.94 6.26
N TRP A 277 33.00 -17.00 6.49
CA TRP A 277 34.47 -16.88 6.51
C TRP A 277 35.06 -16.54 5.15
N VAL A 278 34.54 -17.10 4.06
CA VAL A 278 34.95 -16.75 2.69
C VAL A 278 34.63 -15.29 2.38
N GLN A 279 33.46 -14.82 2.78
CA GLN A 279 33.06 -13.42 2.57
C GLN A 279 34.01 -12.44 3.27
N GLY A 280 34.34 -12.69 4.52
CA GLY A 280 35.21 -11.80 5.30
C GLY A 280 36.68 -11.93 4.94
N ASP A 281 37.30 -13.01 5.38
CA ASP A 281 38.74 -13.21 5.30
C ASP A 281 39.24 -14.00 4.05
N GLY A 282 38.33 -14.60 3.25
CA GLY A 282 38.71 -15.34 2.04
C GLY A 282 39.21 -14.43 0.92
N HIS A 283 40.09 -14.98 0.06
CA HIS A 283 40.58 -14.31 -1.13
C HIS A 283 40.61 -15.27 -2.31
N TYR A 284 39.99 -14.91 -3.44
CA TYR A 284 40.07 -15.71 -4.66
C TYR A 284 41.39 -15.50 -5.35
N MET A 285 42.21 -16.55 -5.39
CA MET A 285 43.48 -16.56 -6.08
C MET A 285 43.26 -16.50 -7.61
N LYS A 286 43.91 -15.57 -8.30
CA LYS A 286 43.78 -15.41 -9.76
C LYS A 286 45.08 -15.76 -10.47
N LYS A 287 44.99 -16.51 -11.57
CA LYS A 287 46.05 -16.70 -12.54
C LYS A 287 46.34 -15.39 -13.30
N LYS A 288 47.47 -15.33 -14.02
CA LYS A 288 47.82 -14.17 -14.84
C LYS A 288 46.78 -13.82 -15.91
N ASN A 289 46.01 -14.79 -16.35
CA ASN A 289 44.92 -14.61 -17.33
C ASN A 289 43.59 -14.15 -16.68
N GLY A 290 43.56 -13.89 -15.35
CA GLY A 290 42.37 -13.48 -14.62
C GLY A 290 41.48 -14.63 -14.13
N GLU A 291 41.74 -15.88 -14.54
CA GLU A 291 40.98 -17.05 -14.10
C GLU A 291 41.22 -17.31 -12.61
N ILE A 292 40.12 -17.57 -11.86
CA ILE A 292 40.21 -17.96 -10.45
C ILE A 292 40.78 -19.39 -10.38
N SER A 293 41.82 -19.58 -9.56
CA SER A 293 42.54 -20.84 -9.42
C SER A 293 42.36 -21.50 -8.05
N GLY A 294 41.69 -20.86 -7.13
CA GLY A 294 41.45 -21.36 -5.78
C GLY A 294 41.04 -20.27 -4.82
N LEU A 295 40.88 -20.66 -3.57
CA LEU A 295 40.54 -19.80 -2.43
C LEU A 295 41.70 -19.80 -1.43
N GLU A 296 42.09 -18.66 -0.91
CA GLU A 296 43.12 -18.49 0.12
C GLU A 296 42.59 -17.70 1.31
N PHE A 297 42.92 -18.15 2.52
CA PHE A 297 42.80 -17.37 3.75
C PHE A 297 44.20 -16.98 4.19
N HIS A 298 44.50 -15.69 4.27
CA HIS A 298 45.78 -15.18 4.76
C HIS A 298 45.61 -14.57 6.15
N LEU A 299 45.94 -15.32 7.21
CA LEU A 299 45.58 -15.03 8.59
C LEU A 299 46.81 -14.93 9.50
N LYS A 300 46.72 -14.01 10.50
CA LYS A 300 47.79 -13.84 11.51
C LYS A 300 47.30 -14.14 12.93
N LYS A 301 45.99 -13.86 13.21
CA LYS A 301 45.43 -14.11 14.55
C LYS A 301 45.18 -15.61 14.75
N LYS A 302 45.81 -16.22 15.78
CA LYS A 302 45.66 -17.65 16.05
C LYS A 302 44.19 -18.10 16.08
N ARG A 303 43.32 -17.35 16.78
CA ARG A 303 41.88 -17.67 16.88
C ARG A 303 41.19 -17.79 15.48
N LYS A 304 41.56 -16.93 14.52
CA LYS A 304 41.01 -16.99 13.16
C LYS A 304 41.57 -18.17 12.38
N ILE A 305 42.89 -18.46 12.55
CA ILE A 305 43.52 -19.61 11.92
C ILE A 305 42.88 -20.91 12.42
N ASP A 306 42.73 -21.08 13.72
CA ASP A 306 42.11 -22.27 14.30
C ASP A 306 40.66 -22.40 13.83
N ARG A 307 39.88 -21.32 13.86
CA ARG A 307 38.45 -21.35 13.43
C ARG A 307 38.28 -21.68 11.96
N VAL A 308 39.07 -21.08 11.06
CA VAL A 308 39.00 -21.39 9.61
C VAL A 308 39.30 -22.87 9.37
N LYS A 309 40.27 -23.45 10.07
CA LYS A 309 40.59 -24.88 9.97
C LYS A 309 39.43 -25.75 10.43
N GLU A 310 38.83 -25.44 11.58
CA GLU A 310 37.61 -26.13 12.07
C GLU A 310 36.50 -26.09 11.04
N VAL A 311 36.23 -24.93 10.44
CA VAL A 311 35.19 -24.76 9.41
C VAL A 311 35.52 -25.57 8.16
N LEU A 312 36.77 -25.59 7.72
CA LEU A 312 37.19 -26.36 6.54
C LEU A 312 37.10 -27.87 6.78
N ASP A 313 37.52 -28.32 7.97
CA ASP A 313 37.48 -29.74 8.38
C ASP A 313 36.01 -30.21 8.47
N ALA A 314 35.12 -29.40 9.06
CA ALA A 314 33.68 -29.70 9.16
C ALA A 314 33.03 -29.83 7.77
N ASN A 315 33.49 -29.03 6.80
CA ASN A 315 33.04 -29.12 5.40
C ASN A 315 33.81 -30.18 4.58
N LEU A 316 34.64 -31.00 5.21
CA LEU A 316 35.45 -32.07 4.57
C LEU A 316 36.33 -31.55 3.43
N MET A 317 36.88 -30.34 3.57
CA MET A 317 37.66 -29.70 2.52
C MET A 317 39.16 -30.01 2.66
N SER A 318 39.80 -30.34 1.55
CA SER A 318 41.25 -30.48 1.50
C SER A 318 41.91 -29.13 1.30
N TYR A 319 42.86 -28.79 2.14
CA TYR A 319 43.61 -27.53 2.08
C TYR A 319 45.12 -27.73 2.31
N THR A 320 45.89 -26.74 1.95
CA THR A 320 47.34 -26.69 2.23
C THR A 320 47.66 -25.49 3.11
N GLU A 321 48.62 -25.65 4.00
CA GLU A 321 49.11 -24.59 4.87
C GLU A 321 50.49 -24.11 4.47
N CYS A 322 50.68 -22.80 4.44
CA CYS A 322 52.00 -22.20 4.20
C CYS A 322 52.28 -21.18 5.29
N PHE A 323 53.20 -21.48 6.16
CA PHE A 323 53.66 -20.63 7.26
C PHE A 323 54.64 -19.57 6.72
N LYS A 324 54.42 -18.32 7.13
CA LYS A 324 55.25 -17.19 6.72
C LYS A 324 56.19 -16.75 7.84
N ALA A 325 57.28 -16.09 7.48
CA ALA A 325 58.27 -15.61 8.46
C ALA A 325 57.76 -14.54 9.42
N ASP A 326 56.70 -13.83 9.04
CA ASP A 326 56.02 -12.82 9.89
C ASP A 326 54.99 -13.40 10.84
N GLY A 327 54.87 -14.75 10.92
CA GLY A 327 53.94 -15.48 11.75
C GLY A 327 52.52 -15.62 11.16
N SER A 328 52.27 -15.14 9.95
CA SER A 328 51.00 -15.39 9.25
C SER A 328 50.98 -16.78 8.61
N VAL A 329 49.77 -17.29 8.39
CA VAL A 329 49.49 -18.57 7.74
C VAL A 329 48.59 -18.34 6.54
N SER A 330 49.00 -18.87 5.36
CA SER A 330 48.16 -18.95 4.18
C SER A 330 47.55 -20.36 4.13
N ILE A 331 46.22 -20.45 4.22
CA ILE A 331 45.45 -21.68 4.07
C ILE A 331 44.84 -21.65 2.67
N ARG A 332 45.13 -22.64 1.82
CA ARG A 332 44.74 -22.61 0.39
C ARG A 332 43.93 -23.83 0.00
N ILE A 333 42.86 -23.58 -0.72
CA ILE A 333 41.99 -24.57 -1.34
C ILE A 333 42.11 -24.43 -2.84
N TYR A 334 42.52 -25.48 -3.52
CA TYR A 334 42.71 -25.48 -5.00
C TYR A 334 41.55 -26.14 -5.72
N ASP A 335 40.56 -26.67 -5.00
CA ASP A 335 39.37 -27.26 -5.59
C ASP A 335 38.49 -26.17 -6.18
N LYS A 336 38.43 -26.15 -7.50
CA LYS A 336 37.63 -25.18 -8.24
C LYS A 336 36.15 -25.32 -7.97
N SER A 337 35.64 -26.52 -7.67
CA SER A 337 34.23 -26.73 -7.38
C SER A 337 33.78 -26.00 -6.13
N VAL A 338 34.65 -25.87 -5.13
CA VAL A 338 34.44 -25.09 -3.91
C VAL A 338 34.30 -23.61 -4.24
N VAL A 339 35.17 -23.08 -5.08
CA VAL A 339 35.14 -21.69 -5.50
C VAL A 339 33.84 -21.38 -6.26
N ASP A 340 33.52 -22.23 -7.26
CA ASP A 340 32.32 -22.09 -8.09
C ASP A 340 31.06 -22.16 -7.23
N TRP A 341 31.04 -23.04 -6.22
CA TRP A 341 29.96 -23.13 -5.25
C TRP A 341 29.87 -21.88 -4.36
N CYS A 342 30.97 -21.37 -3.84
CA CYS A 342 30.97 -20.12 -3.07
C CYS A 342 30.44 -18.95 -3.89
N GLU A 343 30.80 -18.81 -5.18
CA GLU A 343 30.35 -17.74 -6.05
C GLU A 343 28.84 -17.80 -6.38
N GLN A 344 28.20 -18.95 -6.25
CA GLN A 344 26.73 -19.06 -6.37
C GLN A 344 26.01 -18.33 -5.22
N TRP A 345 26.61 -18.34 -4.02
CA TRP A 345 26.06 -17.74 -2.82
C TRP A 345 26.60 -16.34 -2.54
N LEU A 346 27.90 -16.12 -2.88
CA LEU A 346 28.65 -14.88 -2.63
C LEU A 346 29.08 -14.25 -3.96
N ARG A 347 28.28 -13.36 -4.50
CA ARG A 347 28.63 -12.66 -5.74
C ARG A 347 29.78 -11.67 -5.49
N ASN A 348 30.93 -11.89 -6.13
CA ASN A 348 32.12 -11.07 -5.92
C ASN A 348 32.54 -10.96 -4.43
N LYS A 349 32.41 -12.04 -3.68
CA LYS A 349 32.62 -12.05 -2.22
C LYS A 349 31.65 -11.19 -1.41
N GLU A 350 30.51 -10.86 -1.91
CA GLU A 350 29.46 -10.18 -1.16
C GLU A 350 28.31 -11.14 -0.91
N PHE A 351 27.68 -11.04 0.26
CA PHE A 351 26.41 -11.73 0.53
C PHE A 351 25.37 -11.38 -0.54
N THR A 352 24.36 -12.20 -0.65
CA THR A 352 23.21 -11.93 -1.51
C THR A 352 21.94 -11.84 -0.66
N TYR A 353 20.89 -11.22 -1.16
CA TYR A 353 19.60 -11.12 -0.43
C TYR A 353 18.93 -12.49 -0.22
N GLN A 354 19.40 -13.56 -0.85
CA GLN A 354 18.98 -14.93 -0.56
C GLN A 354 19.21 -15.32 0.92
N PHE A 355 20.20 -14.74 1.58
CA PHE A 355 20.47 -14.98 3.01
C PHE A 355 19.35 -14.50 3.94
N ILE A 356 18.39 -13.71 3.48
CA ILE A 356 17.16 -13.40 4.21
C ILE A 356 16.32 -14.65 4.46
N ASP A 357 16.40 -15.65 3.57
CA ASP A 357 15.63 -16.89 3.66
C ASP A 357 16.23 -17.93 4.65
N MET A 358 17.26 -17.57 5.41
CA MET A 358 17.74 -18.39 6.52
C MET A 358 16.63 -18.63 7.55
N ASP A 359 16.50 -19.84 8.06
CA ASP A 359 15.69 -20.07 9.25
C ASP A 359 16.38 -19.51 10.52
N GLN A 360 15.69 -19.55 11.65
CA GLN A 360 16.22 -18.96 12.90
C GLN A 360 17.49 -19.65 13.40
N GLY A 361 17.66 -20.96 13.15
CA GLY A 361 18.86 -21.72 13.50
C GLY A 361 20.05 -21.25 12.65
N GLN A 362 19.87 -21.23 11.35
CA GLN A 362 20.85 -20.75 10.38
C GLN A 362 21.26 -19.29 10.61
N PHE A 363 20.28 -18.43 10.92
CA PHE A 363 20.56 -17.04 11.28
C PHE A 363 21.41 -16.93 12.56
N SER A 364 21.17 -17.77 13.57
CA SER A 364 21.97 -17.75 14.79
C SER A 364 23.44 -18.08 14.51
N ILE A 365 23.70 -19.07 13.66
CA ILE A 365 25.05 -19.42 13.20
C ILE A 365 25.68 -18.24 12.44
N PHE A 366 24.95 -17.70 11.45
CA PHE A 366 25.40 -16.55 10.67
C PHE A 366 25.77 -15.35 11.57
N ALA A 367 24.89 -15.00 12.53
CA ALA A 367 25.08 -13.86 13.41
C ALA A 367 26.30 -14.00 14.35
N GLU A 368 26.61 -15.21 14.79
CA GLU A 368 27.80 -15.47 15.57
C GLU A 368 29.08 -15.35 14.73
N GLU A 369 29.09 -15.96 13.56
CA GLU A 369 30.28 -15.99 12.70
C GLU A 369 30.62 -14.61 12.13
N ILE A 370 29.67 -13.78 11.72
CA ILE A 370 29.96 -12.44 11.21
C ILE A 370 30.63 -11.55 12.25
N LEU A 371 30.31 -11.74 13.56
CA LEU A 371 30.95 -11.00 14.63
C LEU A 371 32.39 -11.46 14.86
N ASP A 372 32.72 -12.72 14.57
CA ASP A 372 34.07 -13.27 14.73
C ASP A 372 34.97 -12.97 13.54
N VAL A 373 34.42 -12.93 12.33
CA VAL A 373 35.19 -12.65 11.11
C VAL A 373 35.50 -11.16 11.01
N ASP A 374 34.53 -10.34 10.73
CA ASP A 374 34.69 -8.90 10.45
C ASP A 374 33.89 -8.02 11.41
N GLY A 375 33.51 -8.56 12.57
CA GLY A 375 32.76 -7.82 13.56
C GLY A 375 33.58 -7.36 14.77
N CYS A 376 32.90 -6.62 15.61
CA CYS A 376 33.38 -6.22 16.93
C CYS A 376 32.35 -6.63 17.98
N ARG A 377 32.62 -7.74 18.72
CA ARG A 377 31.72 -8.22 19.76
C ARG A 377 31.49 -7.19 20.87
N ALA A 378 32.51 -6.38 21.21
CA ALA A 378 32.40 -5.35 22.23
C ALA A 378 31.47 -4.20 21.83
N ALA A 379 31.44 -3.86 20.52
CA ALA A 379 30.56 -2.84 19.96
C ALA A 379 29.27 -3.46 19.39
N ASN A 380 29.12 -4.77 19.39
CA ASN A 380 28.04 -5.53 18.83
C ASN A 380 27.70 -5.07 17.38
N CYS A 381 28.71 -5.11 16.51
CA CYS A 381 28.56 -4.65 15.14
C CYS A 381 29.35 -5.54 14.16
N TYR A 382 28.85 -5.60 12.91
CA TYR A 382 29.56 -6.10 11.74
C TYR A 382 30.15 -4.93 10.98
N THR A 383 31.35 -5.07 10.42
CA THR A 383 32.04 -4.02 9.68
C THR A 383 32.33 -4.44 8.25
N SER A 384 32.15 -3.53 7.29
CA SER A 384 32.50 -3.76 5.89
C SER A 384 32.83 -2.45 5.19
N THR A 385 33.72 -2.52 4.19
CA THR A 385 33.95 -1.42 3.24
C THR A 385 32.96 -1.44 2.09
N SER A 386 32.22 -2.54 1.91
CA SER A 386 31.17 -2.66 0.91
C SER A 386 29.84 -2.17 1.47
N ALA A 387 29.28 -1.13 0.88
CA ALA A 387 27.95 -0.64 1.23
C ALA A 387 26.87 -1.71 0.97
N ASN A 388 27.03 -2.52 -0.09
CA ASN A 388 26.10 -3.59 -0.40
C ASN A 388 26.07 -4.68 0.70
N ASN A 389 27.23 -5.08 1.22
CA ASN A 389 27.26 -6.01 2.36
C ASN A 389 26.63 -5.42 3.64
N LEU A 390 26.80 -4.12 3.91
CA LEU A 390 26.14 -3.47 5.03
C LEU A 390 24.61 -3.48 4.85
N ASP A 391 24.13 -3.17 3.63
CA ASP A 391 22.70 -3.17 3.31
C ASP A 391 22.08 -4.57 3.44
N ILE A 392 22.77 -5.62 2.97
CA ILE A 392 22.30 -7.00 3.05
C ILE A 392 22.29 -7.50 4.51
N VAL A 393 23.36 -7.26 5.26
CA VAL A 393 23.43 -7.68 6.68
C VAL A 393 22.38 -6.95 7.52
N GLN A 394 22.10 -5.67 7.22
CA GLN A 394 21.00 -4.96 7.84
C GLN A 394 19.64 -5.57 7.53
N ALA A 395 19.38 -5.93 6.26
CA ALA A 395 18.14 -6.59 5.85
C ALA A 395 17.97 -7.93 6.56
N ILE A 396 19.03 -8.76 6.60
CA ILE A 396 19.02 -10.04 7.33
C ILE A 396 18.68 -9.82 8.81
N ALA A 397 19.34 -8.88 9.49
CA ALA A 397 19.07 -8.58 10.90
C ALA A 397 17.61 -8.13 11.12
N ALA A 398 17.11 -7.20 10.29
CA ALA A 398 15.76 -6.65 10.40
C ALA A 398 14.66 -7.71 10.20
N THR A 399 14.91 -8.70 9.35
CA THR A 399 13.98 -9.80 9.07
C THR A 399 14.07 -10.96 10.06
N HIS A 400 15.10 -10.99 10.91
CA HIS A 400 15.28 -11.99 11.96
C HIS A 400 15.07 -11.45 13.38
N GLY A 401 14.34 -10.32 13.49
CA GLY A 401 13.97 -9.75 14.78
C GLY A 401 15.08 -8.98 15.49
N VAL A 402 16.17 -8.65 14.79
CA VAL A 402 17.30 -7.90 15.34
C VAL A 402 17.27 -6.47 14.80
N ARG A 403 17.09 -5.50 15.70
CA ARG A 403 17.24 -4.09 15.33
C ARG A 403 18.67 -3.80 14.87
N SER A 404 18.80 -3.07 13.78
CA SER A 404 20.09 -2.68 13.25
C SER A 404 20.10 -1.24 12.70
N HIS A 405 21.27 -0.64 12.70
CA HIS A 405 21.53 0.69 12.19
C HIS A 405 22.87 0.70 11.45
N ILE A 406 22.91 1.29 10.26
CA ILE A 406 24.17 1.48 9.55
C ILE A 406 24.76 2.83 9.95
N GLY A 407 26.00 2.82 10.43
CA GLY A 407 26.68 4.03 10.88
C GLY A 407 28.20 3.87 10.95
N PRO A 408 28.92 4.91 11.39
CA PRO A 408 30.36 4.88 11.52
C PRO A 408 30.81 4.04 12.73
N LEU A 409 31.92 3.35 12.60
CA LEU A 409 32.67 2.79 13.70
C LEU A 409 33.80 3.75 14.09
N GLY A 410 33.62 4.53 15.15
CA GLY A 410 34.64 5.46 15.64
C GLY A 410 34.72 6.83 14.92
N GLY A 411 33.73 7.20 14.16
CA GLY A 411 33.62 8.49 13.45
C GLY A 411 34.05 8.41 11.97
N GLY A 412 33.40 9.18 11.11
CA GLY A 412 33.69 9.23 9.68
C GLY A 412 32.60 8.58 8.83
N LYS A 413 32.99 7.69 7.90
CA LYS A 413 32.05 7.04 6.96
C LYS A 413 31.27 5.91 7.63
N ASP A 414 30.07 5.63 7.12
CA ASP A 414 29.29 4.47 7.51
C ASP A 414 30.02 3.18 7.06
N THR A 415 30.49 2.43 8.03
CA THR A 415 31.30 1.21 7.82
C THR A 415 30.85 0.06 8.71
N ALA A 416 29.77 0.24 9.46
CA ALA A 416 29.30 -0.79 10.39
C ALA A 416 27.77 -0.91 10.40
N VAL A 417 27.29 -2.14 10.56
CA VAL A 417 25.94 -2.46 11.00
C VAL A 417 25.98 -2.70 12.50
N HIS A 418 25.42 -1.78 13.26
CA HIS A 418 25.31 -1.90 14.73
C HIS A 418 24.03 -2.64 15.08
N PHE A 419 24.15 -3.67 15.91
CA PHE A 419 23.01 -4.46 16.36
C PHE A 419 22.53 -4.01 17.73
N SER A 420 21.23 -4.04 17.96
CA SER A 420 20.61 -3.65 19.23
C SER A 420 19.44 -4.57 19.55
N VAL A 421 19.25 -4.84 20.83
CA VAL A 421 18.11 -5.61 21.32
C VAL A 421 16.87 -4.75 21.60
N SER A 422 17.01 -3.42 21.58
CA SER A 422 15.93 -2.49 21.93
C SER A 422 15.29 -1.86 20.71
N ASN A 423 13.95 -1.82 20.67
CA ASN A 423 13.20 -1.09 19.67
C ASN A 423 13.44 0.43 19.73
N ARG A 424 13.00 1.15 18.69
CA ARG A 424 13.14 2.62 18.62
C ARG A 424 12.11 3.32 19.51
N VAL A 425 12.57 4.30 20.28
CA VAL A 425 11.71 5.18 21.08
C VAL A 425 11.55 6.50 20.37
N ILE A 426 10.30 6.93 20.16
CA ILE A 426 9.92 8.22 19.58
C ILE A 426 8.95 8.97 20.50
N GLY A 427 8.85 10.30 20.37
CA GLY A 427 7.90 11.15 21.11
C GLY A 427 8.51 12.49 21.54
N LYS A 428 7.66 13.46 21.80
CA LYS A 428 7.99 14.87 21.95
C LYS A 428 9.00 15.20 23.09
N LEU A 429 9.02 14.44 24.16
CA LEU A 429 9.87 14.74 25.32
C LEU A 429 11.38 14.49 25.09
N MET A 430 11.75 13.86 23.96
CA MET A 430 13.15 13.51 23.67
C MET A 430 13.67 14.04 22.34
N CYS A 431 12.88 14.81 21.61
CA CYS A 431 13.25 15.24 20.25
C CYS A 431 12.91 16.67 20.01
N ASP A 432 13.86 17.40 19.46
CA ASP A 432 13.54 18.53 18.60
C ASP A 432 12.91 17.94 17.34
N THR A 433 11.62 18.16 17.15
CA THR A 433 10.94 17.81 15.91
C THR A 433 11.24 18.89 14.87
N THR A 434 11.61 18.48 13.68
CA THR A 434 11.74 19.38 12.52
C THR A 434 10.67 19.05 11.49
N THR A 435 10.16 20.04 10.81
CA THR A 435 9.20 19.87 9.71
C THR A 435 9.82 20.33 8.40
N ARG A 436 9.43 19.70 7.31
CA ARG A 436 9.77 20.11 5.95
C ARG A 436 8.67 19.72 4.98
N ASP A 437 8.50 20.53 3.93
CA ASP A 437 7.70 20.15 2.77
C ASP A 437 8.55 19.27 1.85
N THR A 438 8.00 18.15 1.43
CA THR A 438 8.68 17.23 0.51
C THR A 438 7.64 16.38 -0.24
N GLU A 439 8.11 15.78 -1.32
CA GLU A 439 7.34 14.78 -2.01
C GLU A 439 7.18 13.51 -1.13
N VAL A 440 5.96 13.02 -1.03
CA VAL A 440 5.62 11.83 -0.25
C VAL A 440 4.88 10.80 -1.10
N SER A 441 5.05 9.54 -0.77
CA SER A 441 4.36 8.40 -1.37
C SER A 441 4.10 7.32 -0.32
N CYS A 442 3.34 6.32 -0.67
CA CYS A 442 3.14 5.11 0.13
C CYS A 442 2.68 3.96 -0.77
N VAL A 443 2.89 2.74 -0.31
CA VAL A 443 2.30 1.56 -0.90
C VAL A 443 1.13 1.07 -0.04
N SER A 444 0.28 0.22 -0.61
CA SER A 444 -0.76 -0.51 0.13
C SER A 444 -0.49 -2.01 0.03
N VAL A 445 -0.50 -2.69 1.16
CA VAL A 445 -0.38 -4.15 1.26
C VAL A 445 -1.52 -4.70 2.12
N GLU A 446 -1.84 -5.98 1.97
CA GLU A 446 -2.99 -6.60 2.64
C GLU A 446 -2.87 -6.58 4.17
N SER A 447 -1.67 -6.82 4.72
CA SER A 447 -1.42 -6.82 6.17
C SER A 447 -1.58 -5.44 6.84
N GLY A 448 -1.55 -4.37 6.07
CA GLY A 448 -1.66 -3.00 6.58
C GLY A 448 -0.36 -2.41 7.16
N TYR A 449 0.75 -3.18 7.22
CA TYR A 449 2.05 -2.76 7.77
C TYR A 449 3.21 -3.28 6.94
N ILE A 450 4.28 -2.46 6.85
CA ILE A 450 5.47 -2.71 6.02
C ILE A 450 6.75 -2.45 6.82
N LEU A 451 7.82 -3.15 6.44
CA LEU A 451 9.18 -2.86 6.88
C LEU A 451 9.82 -1.85 5.92
N ILE A 452 10.21 -0.72 6.47
CA ILE A 452 10.89 0.35 5.73
C ILE A 452 12.29 0.61 6.28
N ARG A 453 13.11 1.28 5.48
CA ARG A 453 14.37 1.91 5.91
C ARG A 453 14.32 3.41 5.64
N GLN A 454 14.70 4.22 6.64
CA GLN A 454 14.92 5.66 6.50
C GLN A 454 16.23 6.03 7.20
N LYS A 455 17.05 6.88 6.56
CA LYS A 455 18.29 7.39 7.16
C LYS A 455 19.15 6.29 7.80
N LYS A 456 19.20 5.12 7.17
CA LYS A 456 19.97 3.93 7.63
C LYS A 456 19.41 3.23 8.89
N ASP A 457 18.26 3.62 9.41
CA ASP A 457 17.49 2.91 10.43
C ASP A 457 16.31 2.17 9.80
N THR A 458 15.89 1.05 10.37
CA THR A 458 14.72 0.29 9.94
C THR A 458 13.52 0.54 10.86
N PHE A 459 12.30 0.49 10.30
CA PHE A 459 11.04 0.73 11.02
C PHE A 459 9.92 -0.13 10.46
N ILE A 460 9.00 -0.56 11.34
CA ILE A 460 7.73 -1.14 10.95
C ILE A 460 6.65 -0.08 11.11
N VAL A 461 5.99 0.24 10.01
CA VAL A 461 5.02 1.33 9.94
C VAL A 461 3.76 0.89 9.21
N GLY A 462 2.65 1.58 9.46
CA GLY A 462 1.43 1.38 8.67
C GLY A 462 1.63 1.81 7.23
N ASN A 463 0.94 1.15 6.32
CA ASN A 463 0.83 1.56 4.94
C ASN A 463 -0.43 2.39 4.70
N CYS A 464 -0.63 2.92 3.50
CA CYS A 464 -1.92 3.47 3.10
C CYS A 464 -2.99 2.37 3.12
N PRO A 465 -4.18 2.64 3.68
CA PRO A 465 -5.30 1.72 3.55
C PRO A 465 -5.59 1.46 2.08
N LEU A 466 -5.90 0.20 1.74
CA LEU A 466 -6.38 -0.11 0.39
C LEU A 466 -7.64 0.70 0.09
N PRO A 467 -7.69 1.43 -1.03
CA PRO A 467 -8.94 2.04 -1.44
C PRO A 467 -9.95 0.94 -1.78
N LEU A 468 -11.19 1.07 -1.34
CA LEU A 468 -12.24 0.11 -1.70
C LEU A 468 -12.44 0.04 -3.22
N ILE A 469 -12.26 1.18 -3.88
CA ILE A 469 -12.16 1.29 -5.33
C ILE A 469 -10.68 1.51 -5.64
N ASP A 470 -9.96 0.42 -5.91
CA ASP A 470 -8.58 0.44 -6.39
C ASP A 470 -8.50 1.14 -7.77
N GLU A 471 -7.28 1.39 -8.27
CA GLU A 471 -7.10 2.15 -9.52
C GLU A 471 -7.79 1.47 -10.70
N LYS A 472 -7.72 0.15 -10.81
CA LYS A 472 -8.38 -0.59 -11.89
C LYS A 472 -9.90 -0.46 -11.84
N LYS A 473 -10.48 -0.65 -10.67
CA LYS A 473 -11.93 -0.47 -10.47
C LYS A 473 -12.35 0.99 -10.68
N TRP A 474 -11.46 1.94 -10.34
CA TRP A 474 -11.71 3.35 -10.57
C TRP A 474 -11.74 3.68 -12.06
N GLU A 475 -10.79 3.16 -12.83
CA GLU A 475 -10.80 3.32 -14.30
C GLU A 475 -12.05 2.68 -14.93
N ASP A 476 -12.45 1.50 -14.46
CA ASP A 476 -13.68 0.87 -14.94
C ASP A 476 -14.93 1.67 -14.52
N PHE A 477 -14.93 2.25 -13.32
CA PHE A 477 -16.02 3.13 -12.88
C PHE A 477 -16.04 4.45 -13.66
N LYS A 478 -14.89 5.03 -14.03
CA LYS A 478 -14.85 6.22 -14.90
C LYS A 478 -15.48 5.96 -16.27
N LYS A 479 -15.24 4.80 -16.86
CA LYS A 479 -15.94 4.40 -18.10
C LYS A 479 -17.45 4.39 -17.90
N LEU A 480 -17.92 3.85 -16.78
CA LEU A 480 -19.34 3.86 -16.42
C LEU A 480 -19.87 5.28 -16.22
N LEU A 481 -19.07 6.22 -15.68
CA LEU A 481 -19.45 7.63 -15.57
C LEU A 481 -19.60 8.32 -16.94
N GLU A 482 -18.91 7.86 -17.99
CA GLU A 482 -18.99 8.37 -19.34
C GLU A 482 -20.13 7.74 -20.15
N GLU A 483 -20.59 6.56 -19.73
CA GLU A 483 -21.73 5.90 -20.37
C GLU A 483 -23.00 6.71 -20.13
N VAL A 484 -23.57 7.25 -21.19
CA VAL A 484 -24.89 7.91 -21.13
C VAL A 484 -25.94 6.81 -21.08
N ASP A 485 -26.46 6.51 -19.90
CA ASP A 485 -27.63 5.63 -19.77
C ASP A 485 -28.79 6.22 -20.57
N GLU A 486 -29.24 5.51 -21.59
CA GLU A 486 -30.45 5.83 -22.32
C GLU A 486 -31.64 5.59 -21.37
N VAL A 487 -32.10 6.68 -20.73
CA VAL A 487 -33.20 6.58 -19.76
C VAL A 487 -34.49 6.30 -20.49
N VAL A 488 -34.99 5.08 -20.35
CA VAL A 488 -36.34 4.72 -20.82
C VAL A 488 -37.37 5.40 -19.91
N THR A 489 -38.14 6.30 -20.48
CA THR A 489 -39.24 6.99 -19.75
C THR A 489 -40.57 6.57 -20.33
N LYS A 490 -41.60 6.50 -19.49
CA LYS A 490 -42.95 6.37 -19.95
C LYS A 490 -43.48 7.73 -20.42
N ALA A 491 -44.07 7.76 -21.60
CA ALA A 491 -44.66 8.94 -22.14
C ALA A 491 -46.01 8.62 -22.81
N LYS A 492 -46.89 9.58 -22.82
CA LYS A 492 -48.15 9.49 -23.59
C LYS A 492 -47.89 9.89 -25.04
N MET A 493 -48.45 9.12 -25.96
CA MET A 493 -48.37 9.36 -27.38
C MET A 493 -49.77 9.14 -28.01
N ILE A 494 -50.10 9.91 -29.02
CA ILE A 494 -51.31 9.71 -29.82
C ILE A 494 -50.95 8.94 -31.08
N VAL A 495 -51.52 7.77 -31.24
CA VAL A 495 -51.36 6.92 -32.43
C VAL A 495 -52.76 6.67 -32.99
N ASP A 496 -52.99 7.09 -34.23
CA ASP A 496 -54.29 6.98 -34.94
C ASP A 496 -55.47 7.51 -34.09
N GLY A 497 -55.27 8.69 -33.46
CA GLY A 497 -56.26 9.35 -32.61
C GLY A 497 -56.48 8.74 -31.23
N LYS A 498 -55.78 7.66 -30.87
CA LYS A 498 -55.85 7.03 -29.55
C LYS A 498 -54.62 7.38 -28.71
N GLU A 499 -54.84 7.79 -27.44
CA GLU A 499 -53.75 8.01 -26.51
C GLU A 499 -53.28 6.65 -25.97
N ILE A 500 -51.97 6.41 -26.08
CA ILE A 500 -51.31 5.21 -25.59
C ILE A 500 -50.10 5.61 -24.72
N GLU A 501 -49.77 4.78 -23.72
CA GLU A 501 -48.53 4.89 -22.98
C GLU A 501 -47.43 4.09 -23.71
N VAL A 502 -46.33 4.74 -24.00
CA VAL A 502 -45.16 4.13 -24.67
C VAL A 502 -43.89 4.29 -23.83
N GLU A 503 -43.02 3.34 -23.94
CA GLU A 503 -41.64 3.48 -23.44
C GLU A 503 -40.81 4.22 -24.50
N ARG A 504 -40.17 5.33 -24.09
CA ARG A 504 -39.32 6.12 -25.00
C ARG A 504 -37.94 6.40 -24.38
N ILE A 505 -36.96 6.54 -25.25
CA ILE A 505 -35.64 7.09 -24.96
C ILE A 505 -35.56 8.45 -25.63
N LEU A 506 -35.24 9.50 -24.88
CA LEU A 506 -34.93 10.81 -25.44
C LEU A 506 -33.41 10.97 -25.52
N LYS A 507 -32.86 10.99 -26.73
CA LYS A 507 -31.44 11.15 -26.99
C LYS A 507 -31.26 12.27 -28.01
N ASP A 508 -30.43 13.24 -27.71
CA ASP A 508 -30.09 14.39 -28.59
C ASP A 508 -31.33 15.10 -29.15
N GLY A 509 -32.38 15.26 -28.33
CA GLY A 509 -33.64 15.85 -28.74
C GLY A 509 -34.55 14.94 -29.57
N THR A 510 -34.12 13.72 -29.87
CA THR A 510 -34.88 12.73 -30.63
C THR A 510 -35.55 11.70 -29.75
N ASN A 511 -36.82 11.44 -29.95
CA ASN A 511 -37.56 10.39 -29.28
C ASN A 511 -37.35 9.04 -29.98
N TYR A 512 -36.80 8.06 -29.28
CA TYR A 512 -36.76 6.67 -29.73
C TYR A 512 -37.83 5.90 -28.97
N ILE A 513 -38.76 5.28 -29.73
CA ILE A 513 -39.92 4.58 -29.17
C ILE A 513 -39.83 3.11 -29.53
N LYS A 514 -40.26 2.25 -28.63
CA LYS A 514 -40.25 0.82 -28.83
C LYS A 514 -41.27 0.46 -29.94
N ILE A 515 -40.78 -0.06 -31.05
CA ILE A 515 -41.61 -0.35 -32.23
C ILE A 515 -42.78 -1.28 -31.92
N ARG A 516 -42.63 -2.17 -30.92
CA ARG A 516 -43.71 -3.09 -30.50
C ARG A 516 -44.90 -2.35 -29.86
N ASP A 517 -44.66 -1.23 -29.19
CA ASP A 517 -45.72 -0.45 -28.55
C ASP A 517 -46.55 0.25 -29.62
N ILE A 518 -45.89 0.77 -30.68
CA ILE A 518 -46.54 1.35 -31.85
C ILE A 518 -47.30 0.28 -32.64
N ALA A 519 -46.66 -0.86 -32.88
CA ALA A 519 -47.27 -1.99 -33.59
C ALA A 519 -48.54 -2.48 -32.90
N LYS A 520 -48.48 -2.61 -31.57
CA LYS A 520 -49.64 -2.99 -30.74
C LYS A 520 -50.80 -1.98 -30.86
N ALA A 521 -50.46 -0.68 -30.89
CA ALA A 521 -51.45 0.37 -30.99
C ALA A 521 -52.14 0.39 -32.37
N LEU A 522 -51.40 0.00 -33.41
CA LEU A 522 -51.89 -0.05 -34.81
C LEU A 522 -52.41 -1.45 -35.21
N ASP A 523 -52.48 -2.37 -34.28
CA ASP A 523 -52.88 -3.78 -34.49
C ASP A 523 -52.05 -4.52 -35.56
N LEU A 524 -50.75 -4.28 -35.54
CA LEU A 524 -49.77 -4.89 -36.43
C LEU A 524 -48.95 -5.97 -35.72
N ASP A 525 -48.52 -6.97 -36.48
CA ASP A 525 -47.55 -7.95 -36.04
C ASP A 525 -46.12 -7.48 -36.31
N VAL A 526 -45.22 -7.74 -35.38
CA VAL A 526 -43.78 -7.44 -35.50
C VAL A 526 -42.99 -8.70 -35.77
N SER A 527 -42.35 -8.76 -36.91
CA SER A 527 -41.36 -9.78 -37.26
C SER A 527 -40.03 -9.13 -37.61
N ASN A 528 -38.97 -9.92 -37.78
CA ASN A 528 -37.63 -9.40 -38.12
C ASN A 528 -37.07 -10.17 -39.33
N LYS A 529 -36.38 -9.44 -40.22
CA LYS A 529 -35.50 -10.02 -41.23
C LYS A 529 -34.07 -9.60 -40.92
N GLY A 530 -33.35 -10.47 -40.26
CA GLY A 530 -32.07 -10.11 -39.66
C GLY A 530 -32.27 -9.08 -38.54
N ASN A 531 -31.62 -7.92 -38.64
CA ASN A 531 -31.73 -6.79 -37.68
C ASN A 531 -32.80 -5.75 -38.09
N VAL A 532 -33.55 -5.99 -39.16
CA VAL A 532 -34.58 -5.06 -39.65
C VAL A 532 -35.95 -5.50 -39.16
N PRO A 533 -36.65 -4.69 -38.33
CA PRO A 533 -38.01 -5.00 -37.92
C PRO A 533 -38.98 -4.81 -39.08
N ILE A 534 -39.94 -5.72 -39.20
CA ILE A 534 -41.01 -5.69 -40.21
C ILE A 534 -42.33 -5.61 -39.45
N LEU A 535 -43.18 -4.66 -39.87
CA LEU A 535 -44.53 -4.51 -39.39
C LEU A 535 -45.48 -5.09 -40.44
N ASN A 536 -46.32 -6.02 -40.08
CA ASN A 536 -47.29 -6.65 -40.96
C ASN A 536 -48.71 -6.45 -40.42
N HIS A 537 -49.67 -6.26 -41.30
CA HIS A 537 -51.07 -6.32 -40.90
C HIS A 537 -51.39 -7.74 -40.37
N LYS A 538 -52.17 -7.79 -39.30
CA LYS A 538 -52.70 -9.08 -38.84
C LYS A 538 -53.67 -9.62 -39.90
N HIS A 539 -53.44 -10.86 -40.27
CA HIS A 539 -54.33 -11.59 -41.20
C HIS A 539 -55.52 -12.18 -40.46
#